data_93581648587e3a8b6cd3f1285071d20c
#
_entry.id   93581648587e3a8b6cd3f1285071d20c
#
_cell.length_a   1.000
_cell.length_b   1.000
_cell.length_c   1.000
_cell.angle_alpha   90.00
_cell.angle_beta   90.00
_cell.angle_gamma   90.00
#
_symmetry.space_group_name_H-M   'P 1'
#
loop_
_entity.id
_entity.type
_entity.pdbx_description
1 polymer ?
#
loop_
_entity_poly.entity_id
_entity_poly.type
_entity_poly.pdbx_seq_one_letter_code
_entity_poly.pdbx_strand_id
1 'polypeptide(L)'
;MDLSVPDTVDNRYKVLEVIGTGAMATVYAAEDTRLGRKVALKILRPEQAQDDTFRARFKREAEAVASLNNPAIVAVYDTGSYNPSQDGGDSASSEEGTAIPYIVMEYVEGHTLRSILSRGGHLPVRDALGYSEQLLGALQYSHSMGIIHRDIKPANIMVLERTSEDIAKGQPGQIKVMDFGISRAIEEAGEALTKANVVMGSARYMSPEQVSGKEVDARSDLYSAACVIYEMIAGRSPFDAESNVDLAAKHLSDIPEPPSKFTPLEVPAGLDAVILKGLAKNPDERYQSAAEFAQALVSVVRPGEETVVQDAAMTTAFVPSATTASLGEDYAPYTTSITEASVEDGGLNGFFEYEDDEELYD
;
A
#
# COMPACT_ATOMS: atom_id res chain seq x y z
N MET A 1 6.37 -23.97 -14.36
CA MET A 1 5.14 -24.72 -13.97
C MET A 1 4.16 -23.68 -13.49
N ASP A 2 3.12 -23.42 -14.27
CA ASP A 2 2.02 -22.61 -13.79
C ASP A 2 1.43 -23.32 -12.58
N LEU A 3 1.50 -22.64 -11.43
CA LEU A 3 0.77 -23.07 -10.26
C LEU A 3 -0.70 -23.03 -10.64
N SER A 4 -1.35 -24.18 -10.77
CA SER A 4 -2.80 -24.23 -10.90
C SER A 4 -3.37 -23.40 -9.77
N VAL A 5 -4.19 -22.39 -10.12
CA VAL A 5 -4.91 -21.57 -9.16
C VAL A 5 -5.65 -22.54 -8.24
N PRO A 6 -5.39 -22.55 -6.92
CA PRO A 6 -6.09 -23.48 -6.05
C PRO A 6 -7.58 -23.11 -6.06
N ASP A 7 -8.46 -24.07 -6.30
CA ASP A 7 -9.91 -23.82 -6.33
C ASP A 7 -10.41 -23.28 -4.98
N THR A 8 -9.81 -23.75 -3.88
CA THR A 8 -10.15 -23.33 -2.52
C THR A 8 -8.92 -23.47 -1.60
N VAL A 9 -8.72 -22.51 -0.71
CA VAL A 9 -7.67 -22.52 0.32
C VAL A 9 -8.36 -22.69 1.67
N ASP A 10 -7.86 -23.66 2.48
CA ASP A 10 -8.36 -23.95 3.84
C ASP A 10 -9.88 -24.22 3.88
N ASN A 11 -10.44 -24.83 2.83
CA ASN A 11 -11.89 -25.09 2.69
C ASN A 11 -12.79 -23.85 2.95
N ARG A 12 -12.23 -22.64 2.87
CA ARG A 12 -12.92 -21.41 3.20
C ARG A 12 -12.79 -20.34 2.11
N TYR A 13 -11.60 -20.15 1.55
CA TYR A 13 -11.34 -19.09 0.62
C TYR A 13 -11.36 -19.61 -0.81
N LYS A 14 -12.46 -19.36 -1.52
CA LYS A 14 -12.60 -19.72 -2.92
C LYS A 14 -11.83 -18.72 -3.78
N VAL A 15 -10.79 -19.18 -4.45
CA VAL A 15 -9.95 -18.34 -5.31
C VAL A 15 -10.73 -17.98 -6.58
N LEU A 16 -10.69 -16.69 -6.94
CA LEU A 16 -11.39 -16.15 -8.11
C LEU A 16 -10.41 -15.89 -9.26
N GLU A 17 -9.35 -15.13 -8.96
CA GLU A 17 -8.36 -14.69 -9.96
C GLU A 17 -7.04 -14.29 -9.30
N VAL A 18 -5.96 -14.26 -10.08
CA VAL A 18 -4.67 -13.69 -9.66
C VAL A 18 -4.72 -12.18 -9.84
N ILE A 19 -4.45 -11.42 -8.78
CA ILE A 19 -4.42 -9.95 -8.80
C ILE A 19 -3.03 -9.36 -8.63
N GLY A 20 -2.02 -10.20 -8.34
CA GLY A 20 -0.64 -9.76 -8.23
C GLY A 20 0.33 -10.92 -8.09
N THR A 21 1.51 -10.79 -8.68
CA THR A 21 2.57 -11.78 -8.58
C THR A 21 3.86 -11.09 -8.15
N GLY A 22 4.39 -11.48 -7.00
CA GLY A 22 5.65 -10.96 -6.46
C GLY A 22 6.73 -12.04 -6.38
N ALA A 23 7.96 -11.67 -6.03
CA ALA A 23 9.08 -12.59 -5.89
C ALA A 23 8.85 -13.66 -4.80
N MET A 24 8.19 -13.28 -3.69
CA MET A 24 7.97 -14.16 -2.54
C MET A 24 6.58 -14.80 -2.50
N ALA A 25 5.56 -14.10 -2.98
CA ALA A 25 4.16 -14.49 -2.83
C ALA A 25 3.35 -14.13 -4.06
N THR A 26 2.24 -14.83 -4.23
CA THR A 26 1.19 -14.49 -5.21
C THR A 26 -0.04 -14.00 -4.45
N VAL A 27 -0.68 -12.97 -4.97
CA VAL A 27 -1.90 -12.40 -4.39
C VAL A 27 -3.09 -12.75 -5.28
N TYR A 28 -4.12 -13.28 -4.68
CA TYR A 28 -5.36 -13.69 -5.34
C TYR A 28 -6.53 -12.87 -4.82
N ALA A 29 -7.48 -12.54 -5.68
CA ALA A 29 -8.83 -12.22 -5.25
C ALA A 29 -9.53 -13.53 -4.87
N ALA A 30 -10.18 -13.56 -3.72
CA ALA A 30 -10.90 -14.73 -3.24
C ALA A 30 -12.21 -14.33 -2.55
N GLU A 31 -13.14 -15.28 -2.46
CA GLU A 31 -14.37 -15.16 -1.70
C GLU A 31 -14.21 -15.91 -0.36
N ASP A 32 -14.36 -15.21 0.76
CA ASP A 32 -14.54 -15.85 2.07
C ASP A 32 -15.95 -16.44 2.14
N THR A 33 -16.06 -17.73 1.92
CA THR A 33 -17.36 -18.44 1.85
C THR A 33 -18.13 -18.45 3.16
N ARG A 34 -17.46 -18.21 4.32
CA ARG A 34 -18.12 -18.12 5.63
C ARG A 34 -18.75 -16.75 5.87
N LEU A 35 -18.10 -15.68 5.37
CA LEU A 35 -18.55 -14.31 5.60
C LEU A 35 -19.24 -13.70 4.36
N GLY A 36 -19.19 -14.38 3.20
CA GLY A 36 -19.80 -13.91 1.96
C GLY A 36 -19.19 -12.59 1.47
N ARG A 37 -17.87 -12.40 1.61
CA ARG A 37 -17.18 -11.19 1.20
C ARG A 37 -15.96 -11.46 0.34
N LYS A 38 -15.61 -10.53 -0.54
CA LYS A 38 -14.38 -10.55 -1.32
C LYS A 38 -13.19 -10.18 -0.43
N VAL A 39 -12.08 -10.90 -0.57
CA VAL A 39 -10.83 -10.70 0.18
C VAL A 39 -9.64 -10.80 -0.77
N ALA A 40 -8.51 -10.20 -0.38
CA ALA A 40 -7.22 -10.46 -1.02
C ALA A 40 -6.48 -11.54 -0.24
N LEU A 41 -6.03 -12.58 -0.92
CA LEU A 41 -5.36 -13.73 -0.34
C LEU A 41 -3.91 -13.75 -0.83
N LYS A 42 -2.96 -13.38 0.03
CA LYS A 42 -1.52 -13.40 -0.25
C LYS A 42 -0.96 -14.74 0.19
N ILE A 43 -0.50 -15.54 -0.77
CA ILE A 43 0.01 -16.91 -0.54
C ILE A 43 1.51 -16.93 -0.81
N LEU A 44 2.30 -17.43 0.13
CA LEU A 44 3.73 -17.62 -0.04
C LEU A 44 3.99 -18.63 -1.18
N ARG A 45 4.99 -18.38 -2.03
CA ARG A 45 5.33 -19.34 -3.08
C ARG A 45 5.88 -20.64 -2.49
N PRO A 46 5.56 -21.81 -3.06
CA PRO A 46 6.00 -23.10 -2.54
C PRO A 46 7.53 -23.21 -2.37
N GLU A 47 8.30 -22.61 -3.29
CA GLU A 47 9.75 -22.61 -3.22
C GLU A 47 10.26 -21.82 -2.00
N GLN A 48 9.57 -20.74 -1.65
CA GLN A 48 9.89 -19.91 -0.49
C GLN A 48 9.34 -20.52 0.82
N ALA A 49 8.27 -21.31 0.74
CA ALA A 49 7.70 -21.99 1.89
C ALA A 49 8.59 -23.10 2.47
N GLN A 50 9.59 -23.56 1.72
CA GLN A 50 10.60 -24.52 2.19
C GLN A 50 11.64 -23.89 3.11
N ASP A 51 11.83 -22.58 3.06
CA ASP A 51 12.80 -21.85 3.88
C ASP A 51 12.12 -21.27 5.14
N ASP A 52 12.57 -21.72 6.31
CA ASP A 52 12.08 -21.27 7.62
C ASP A 52 12.20 -19.76 7.80
N THR A 53 13.22 -19.14 7.21
CA THR A 53 13.45 -17.71 7.30
C THR A 53 12.35 -16.94 6.59
N PHE A 54 11.96 -17.37 5.38
CA PHE A 54 10.86 -16.74 4.64
C PHE A 54 9.51 -16.94 5.33
N ARG A 55 9.24 -18.14 5.88
CA ARG A 55 8.02 -18.39 6.64
C ARG A 55 7.92 -17.49 7.87
N ALA A 56 9.00 -17.38 8.64
CA ALA A 56 9.04 -16.53 9.83
C ALA A 56 8.86 -15.03 9.48
N ARG A 57 9.45 -14.56 8.38
CA ARG A 57 9.28 -13.19 7.88
C ARG A 57 7.83 -12.91 7.49
N PHE A 58 7.25 -13.78 6.68
CA PHE A 58 5.88 -13.68 6.21
C PHE A 58 4.87 -13.61 7.37
N LYS A 59 5.08 -14.45 8.40
CA LYS A 59 4.25 -14.45 9.61
C LYS A 59 4.39 -13.13 10.39
N ARG A 60 5.62 -12.66 10.61
CA ARG A 60 5.88 -11.39 11.32
C ARG A 60 5.28 -10.17 10.61
N GLU A 61 5.34 -10.14 9.27
CA GLU A 61 4.69 -9.10 8.47
C GLU A 61 3.19 -9.07 8.76
N ALA A 62 2.54 -10.24 8.73
CA ALA A 62 1.13 -10.35 9.02
C ALA A 62 0.77 -9.90 10.45
N GLU A 63 1.52 -10.36 11.46
CA GLU A 63 1.29 -10.03 12.88
C GLU A 63 1.42 -8.53 13.15
N ALA A 64 2.40 -7.87 12.54
CA ALA A 64 2.61 -6.44 12.72
C ALA A 64 1.48 -5.62 12.08
N VAL A 65 1.09 -5.95 10.85
CA VAL A 65 0.00 -5.23 10.15
C VAL A 65 -1.36 -5.52 10.78
N ALA A 66 -1.58 -6.74 11.32
CA ALA A 66 -2.83 -7.10 11.99
C ALA A 66 -3.14 -6.24 13.22
N SER A 67 -2.13 -5.61 13.84
CA SER A 67 -2.31 -4.68 14.96
C SER A 67 -2.75 -3.28 14.51
N LEU A 68 -2.64 -2.94 13.22
CA LEU A 68 -2.97 -1.63 12.68
C LEU A 68 -4.46 -1.56 12.30
N ASN A 69 -5.12 -0.51 12.76
CA ASN A 69 -6.51 -0.21 12.42
C ASN A 69 -6.61 1.26 11.97
N ASN A 70 -6.43 1.50 10.68
CA ASN A 70 -6.48 2.84 10.09
C ASN A 70 -7.13 2.74 8.70
N PRO A 71 -8.06 3.65 8.34
CA PRO A 71 -8.76 3.59 7.05
C PRO A 71 -7.84 3.72 5.84
N ALA A 72 -6.69 4.36 5.97
CA ALA A 72 -5.69 4.49 4.92
C ALA A 72 -4.64 3.37 4.91
N ILE A 73 -4.84 2.29 5.68
CA ILE A 73 -4.00 1.08 5.69
C ILE A 73 -4.87 -0.12 5.36
N VAL A 74 -4.35 -1.03 4.52
CA VAL A 74 -5.04 -2.28 4.19
C VAL A 74 -5.13 -3.16 5.45
N ALA A 75 -6.36 -3.57 5.82
CA ALA A 75 -6.58 -4.39 7.00
C ALA A 75 -6.19 -5.83 6.75
N VAL A 76 -5.50 -6.46 7.71
CA VAL A 76 -5.31 -7.92 7.76
C VAL A 76 -6.46 -8.54 8.54
N TYR A 77 -7.14 -9.53 7.95
CA TYR A 77 -8.30 -10.16 8.53
C TYR A 77 -8.01 -11.49 9.20
N ASP A 78 -7.07 -12.25 8.61
CA ASP A 78 -6.75 -13.60 9.08
C ASP A 78 -5.39 -14.06 8.57
N THR A 79 -4.82 -15.08 9.16
CA THR A 79 -3.60 -15.75 8.69
C THR A 79 -3.74 -17.25 8.89
N GLY A 80 -3.15 -18.03 8.00
CA GLY A 80 -3.19 -19.47 8.11
C GLY A 80 -2.09 -20.15 7.32
N SER A 81 -2.20 -21.47 7.26
CA SER A 81 -1.34 -22.31 6.41
C SER A 81 -2.21 -23.39 5.80
N TYR A 82 -2.07 -23.61 4.50
CA TYR A 82 -2.77 -24.68 3.81
C TYR A 82 -1.80 -25.71 3.26
N ASN A 83 -2.29 -26.94 3.08
CA ASN A 83 -1.53 -28.03 2.47
C ASN A 83 -2.18 -28.40 1.13
N PRO A 84 -1.51 -28.12 -0.01
CA PRO A 84 -2.08 -28.40 -1.34
C PRO A 84 -2.47 -29.87 -1.55
N SER A 85 -1.84 -30.80 -0.82
CA SER A 85 -2.12 -32.25 -0.92
C SER A 85 -3.37 -32.69 -0.16
N GLN A 86 -3.91 -31.86 0.73
CA GLN A 86 -5.08 -32.18 1.56
C GLN A 86 -6.36 -31.47 1.09
N ASP A 87 -6.24 -30.32 0.45
CA ASP A 87 -7.39 -29.50 0.02
C ASP A 87 -7.93 -29.89 -1.38
N GLY A 88 -7.21 -30.67 -2.16
CA GLY A 88 -7.66 -31.23 -3.45
C GLY A 88 -7.88 -32.74 -3.35
N GLY A 89 -9.14 -33.13 -3.13
CA GLY A 89 -9.53 -34.51 -2.88
C GLY A 89 -9.03 -35.53 -3.90
N ASP A 90 -7.93 -36.18 -3.61
CA ASP A 90 -7.67 -37.58 -3.90
C ASP A 90 -6.50 -38.04 -3.00
N SER A 91 -6.88 -38.65 -1.91
CA SER A 91 -5.99 -39.17 -0.87
C SER A 91 -5.30 -40.44 -1.34
N ALA A 92 -4.05 -40.39 -1.73
CA ALA A 92 -3.22 -41.61 -1.74
C ALA A 92 -1.70 -41.38 -1.88
N SER A 93 -1.12 -40.29 -1.41
CA SER A 93 0.33 -40.26 -1.18
C SER A 93 0.65 -39.37 0.01
N SER A 94 0.89 -40.00 1.14
CA SER A 94 1.35 -39.41 2.39
C SER A 94 2.83 -39.02 2.29
N GLU A 95 3.14 -37.99 1.51
CA GLU A 95 4.32 -37.17 1.76
C GLU A 95 3.83 -35.95 2.51
N GLU A 96 4.41 -35.67 3.70
CA GLU A 96 4.15 -34.47 4.49
C GLU A 96 4.51 -33.25 3.64
N GLY A 97 3.54 -32.77 2.84
CA GLY A 97 3.70 -31.55 2.06
C GLY A 97 3.93 -30.38 3.01
N THR A 98 4.95 -29.57 2.72
CA THR A 98 5.23 -28.36 3.50
C THR A 98 4.01 -27.45 3.49
N ALA A 99 3.45 -27.15 4.67
CA ALA A 99 2.33 -26.23 4.80
C ALA A 99 2.72 -24.82 4.30
N ILE A 100 1.92 -24.29 3.40
CA ILE A 100 2.16 -23.00 2.72
C ILE A 100 1.41 -21.90 3.49
N PRO A 101 2.12 -20.92 4.08
CA PRO A 101 1.48 -19.80 4.77
C PRO A 101 0.69 -18.91 3.83
N TYR A 102 -0.43 -18.36 4.32
CA TYR A 102 -1.21 -17.33 3.64
C TYR A 102 -1.65 -16.22 4.59
N ILE A 103 -1.92 -15.04 4.04
CA ILE A 103 -2.49 -13.88 4.73
C ILE A 103 -3.77 -13.49 4.01
N VAL A 104 -4.84 -13.26 4.77
CA VAL A 104 -6.12 -12.76 4.28
C VAL A 104 -6.23 -11.28 4.59
N MET A 105 -6.43 -10.47 3.56
CA MET A 105 -6.45 -9.03 3.66
C MET A 105 -7.73 -8.45 3.06
N GLU A 106 -7.97 -7.21 3.37
CA GLU A 106 -8.96 -6.40 2.69
C GLU A 106 -8.73 -6.39 1.18
N TYR A 107 -9.78 -6.73 0.42
CA TYR A 107 -9.77 -6.53 -1.02
C TYR A 107 -10.10 -5.06 -1.31
N VAL A 108 -9.18 -4.36 -1.95
CA VAL A 108 -9.30 -2.94 -2.26
C VAL A 108 -9.64 -2.79 -3.74
N GLU A 109 -10.78 -2.20 -4.04
CA GLU A 109 -11.17 -1.85 -5.41
C GLU A 109 -10.51 -0.53 -5.81
N GLY A 110 -9.69 -0.56 -6.87
CA GLY A 110 -8.95 0.61 -7.32
C GLY A 110 -7.69 0.23 -8.10
N HIS A 111 -6.82 1.21 -8.25
CA HIS A 111 -5.57 1.06 -8.99
C HIS A 111 -4.36 1.40 -8.12
N THR A 112 -3.22 0.75 -8.34
CA THR A 112 -1.99 1.18 -7.69
C THR A 112 -1.59 2.57 -8.19
N LEU A 113 -1.01 3.37 -7.31
CA LEU A 113 -0.47 4.68 -7.69
C LEU A 113 0.59 4.55 -8.80
N ARG A 114 1.33 3.42 -8.83
CA ARG A 114 2.25 3.08 -9.93
C ARG A 114 1.51 3.02 -11.27
N SER A 115 0.41 2.28 -11.34
CA SER A 115 -0.39 2.14 -12.56
C SER A 115 -0.95 3.49 -13.03
N ILE A 116 -1.35 4.35 -12.10
CA ILE A 116 -1.86 5.68 -12.42
C ILE A 116 -0.75 6.57 -13.00
N LEU A 117 0.42 6.61 -12.34
CA LEU A 117 1.56 7.40 -12.78
C LEU A 117 2.13 6.93 -14.11
N SER A 118 2.18 5.61 -14.37
CA SER A 118 2.66 5.09 -15.66
C SER A 118 1.77 5.46 -16.85
N ARG A 119 0.45 5.67 -16.63
CA ARG A 119 -0.49 6.08 -17.67
C ARG A 119 -0.55 7.59 -17.88
N GLY A 120 -0.49 8.38 -16.79
CA GLY A 120 -0.73 9.83 -16.78
C GLY A 120 0.51 10.68 -16.56
N GLY A 121 1.64 10.10 -16.21
CA GLY A 121 2.87 10.82 -15.85
C GLY A 121 2.72 11.47 -14.47
N HIS A 122 2.22 12.69 -14.41
CA HIS A 122 2.00 13.44 -13.17
C HIS A 122 0.51 13.48 -12.77
N LEU A 123 0.25 13.80 -11.51
CA LEU A 123 -1.11 14.02 -11.00
C LEU A 123 -1.43 15.51 -10.93
N PRO A 124 -2.72 15.89 -10.99
CA PRO A 124 -3.13 17.23 -10.57
C PRO A 124 -2.60 17.50 -9.16
N VAL A 125 -1.99 18.70 -8.95
CA VAL A 125 -1.35 19.07 -7.67
C VAL A 125 -2.27 18.84 -6.47
N ARG A 126 -3.54 19.16 -6.62
CA ARG A 126 -4.55 18.94 -5.60
C ARG A 126 -4.69 17.48 -5.18
N ASP A 127 -4.73 16.55 -6.16
CA ASP A 127 -4.87 15.12 -5.91
C ASP A 127 -3.58 14.57 -5.28
N ALA A 128 -2.42 14.99 -5.80
CA ALA A 128 -1.12 14.63 -5.24
C ALA A 128 -0.99 15.04 -3.77
N LEU A 129 -1.44 16.25 -3.41
CA LEU A 129 -1.41 16.74 -2.03
C LEU A 129 -2.41 15.99 -1.13
N GLY A 130 -3.62 15.72 -1.63
CA GLY A 130 -4.61 14.95 -0.87
C GLY A 130 -4.17 13.51 -0.61
N TYR A 131 -3.49 12.87 -1.55
CA TYR A 131 -2.89 11.55 -1.35
C TYR A 131 -1.69 11.61 -0.40
N SER A 132 -0.88 12.68 -0.48
CA SER A 132 0.26 12.89 0.42
C SER A 132 -0.18 13.04 1.87
N GLU A 133 -1.24 13.80 2.12
CA GLU A 133 -1.82 13.99 3.47
C GLU A 133 -2.28 12.65 4.06
N GLN A 134 -3.00 11.84 3.28
CA GLN A 134 -3.46 10.52 3.71
C GLN A 134 -2.28 9.55 3.93
N LEU A 135 -1.28 9.54 3.05
CA LEU A 135 -0.07 8.73 3.20
C LEU A 135 0.69 9.09 4.48
N LEU A 136 0.93 10.38 4.71
CA LEU A 136 1.63 10.84 5.92
C LEU A 136 0.81 10.58 7.19
N GLY A 137 -0.53 10.67 7.11
CA GLY A 137 -1.41 10.27 8.21
C GLY A 137 -1.31 8.79 8.55
N ALA A 138 -1.28 7.91 7.54
CA ALA A 138 -1.08 6.48 7.72
C ALA A 138 0.30 6.16 8.34
N LEU A 139 1.37 6.83 7.87
CA LEU A 139 2.72 6.69 8.41
C LEU A 139 2.80 7.20 9.85
N GLN A 140 2.20 8.36 10.16
CA GLN A 140 2.15 8.87 11.54
C GLN A 140 1.53 7.85 12.49
N TYR A 141 0.41 7.25 12.07
CA TYR A 141 -0.27 6.21 12.85
C TYR A 141 0.61 4.98 13.05
N SER A 142 1.19 4.41 11.98
CA SER A 142 2.04 3.21 12.10
C SER A 142 3.30 3.48 12.94
N HIS A 143 3.92 4.65 12.78
CA HIS A 143 5.08 5.06 13.58
C HIS A 143 4.76 5.22 15.07
N SER A 144 3.57 5.72 15.41
CA SER A 144 3.11 5.80 16.81
C SER A 144 2.92 4.42 17.46
N MET A 145 2.67 3.39 16.64
CA MET A 145 2.59 1.97 17.06
C MET A 145 3.96 1.27 17.03
N GLY A 146 5.04 2.02 16.75
CA GLY A 146 6.40 1.47 16.64
C GLY A 146 6.67 0.67 15.35
N ILE A 147 5.80 0.81 14.34
CA ILE A 147 5.90 0.06 13.08
C ILE A 147 6.38 0.99 11.97
N ILE A 148 7.54 0.67 11.38
CA ILE A 148 8.14 1.35 10.25
C ILE A 148 7.81 0.56 8.99
N HIS A 149 7.38 1.23 7.91
CA HIS A 149 6.94 0.56 6.67
C HIS A 149 8.11 -0.01 5.85
N ARG A 150 9.19 0.76 5.68
CA ARG A 150 10.46 0.40 5.00
C ARG A 150 10.40 0.14 3.48
N ASP A 151 9.22 0.11 2.87
CA ASP A 151 9.05 -0.10 1.42
C ASP A 151 7.94 0.80 0.84
N ILE A 152 7.94 2.09 1.22
CA ILE A 152 7.02 3.07 0.65
C ILE A 152 7.40 3.33 -0.81
N LYS A 153 6.46 3.04 -1.70
CA LYS A 153 6.57 3.24 -3.16
C LYS A 153 5.20 3.27 -3.81
N PRO A 154 5.04 3.81 -5.02
CA PRO A 154 3.73 3.89 -5.69
C PRO A 154 3.04 2.54 -5.92
N ALA A 155 3.80 1.44 -6.03
CA ALA A 155 3.23 0.09 -6.17
C ALA A 155 2.54 -0.41 -4.88
N ASN A 156 2.92 0.13 -3.71
CA ASN A 156 2.37 -0.24 -2.40
C ASN A 156 1.30 0.76 -1.91
N ILE A 157 0.78 1.60 -2.79
CA ILE A 157 -0.29 2.56 -2.49
C ILE A 157 -1.42 2.32 -3.49
N MET A 158 -2.57 1.88 -2.99
CA MET A 158 -3.80 1.77 -3.77
C MET A 158 -4.55 3.10 -3.72
N VAL A 159 -5.04 3.52 -4.87
CA VAL A 159 -5.95 4.66 -5.01
C VAL A 159 -7.32 4.08 -5.32
N LEU A 160 -8.29 4.34 -4.45
CA LEU A 160 -9.66 3.86 -4.60
C LEU A 160 -10.38 4.67 -5.67
N GLU A 161 -11.37 4.05 -6.30
CA GLU A 161 -12.26 4.76 -7.21
C GLU A 161 -13.01 5.86 -6.46
N ARG A 162 -13.09 7.04 -7.09
CA ARG A 162 -13.83 8.17 -6.52
C ARG A 162 -15.32 7.89 -6.55
N THR A 163 -15.97 8.12 -5.43
CA THR A 163 -17.43 8.10 -5.38
C THR A 163 -18.02 9.30 -6.14
N SER A 164 -19.27 9.22 -6.54
CA SER A 164 -19.97 10.37 -7.14
C SER A 164 -20.00 11.59 -6.21
N GLU A 165 -19.97 11.38 -4.91
CA GLU A 165 -19.91 12.43 -3.90
C GLU A 165 -18.53 13.10 -3.85
N ASP A 166 -17.44 12.33 -3.92
CA ASP A 166 -16.05 12.84 -3.98
C ASP A 166 -15.86 13.71 -5.22
N ILE A 167 -16.37 13.23 -6.36
CA ILE A 167 -16.32 13.97 -7.64
C ILE A 167 -17.10 15.28 -7.52
N ALA A 168 -18.33 15.25 -6.98
CA ALA A 168 -19.18 16.43 -6.82
C ALA A 168 -18.57 17.47 -5.88
N LYS A 169 -17.92 17.03 -4.80
CA LYS A 169 -17.18 17.87 -3.84
C LYS A 169 -15.79 18.25 -4.33
N GLY A 170 -15.37 17.67 -5.44
CA GLY A 170 -14.02 17.81 -5.98
C GLY A 170 -12.95 17.35 -4.97
N GLN A 171 -13.22 16.38 -4.12
CA GLN A 171 -12.26 15.83 -3.16
C GLN A 171 -11.29 14.87 -3.87
N PRO A 172 -10.03 14.76 -3.41
CA PRO A 172 -9.15 13.70 -3.87
C PRO A 172 -9.76 12.34 -3.49
N GLY A 173 -9.46 11.30 -4.28
CA GLY A 173 -9.83 9.94 -3.91
C GLY A 173 -9.19 9.51 -2.60
N GLN A 174 -9.62 8.37 -2.08
CA GLN A 174 -9.00 7.76 -0.91
C GLN A 174 -7.82 6.89 -1.33
N ILE A 175 -6.85 6.73 -0.44
CA ILE A 175 -5.75 5.79 -0.63
C ILE A 175 -5.75 4.71 0.44
N LYS A 176 -5.08 3.58 0.12
CA LYS A 176 -4.71 2.58 1.12
C LYS A 176 -3.27 2.15 0.92
N VAL A 177 -2.50 2.22 2.00
CA VAL A 177 -1.12 1.74 2.05
C VAL A 177 -1.14 0.24 2.34
N MET A 178 -0.36 -0.51 1.60
CA MET A 178 -0.27 -1.97 1.70
C MET A 178 1.19 -2.43 1.76
N ASP A 179 1.42 -3.70 2.09
CA ASP A 179 2.72 -4.36 2.07
C ASP A 179 3.79 -3.67 2.94
N PHE A 180 3.56 -3.64 4.26
CA PHE A 180 4.57 -3.19 5.22
C PHE A 180 5.81 -4.11 5.15
N GLY A 181 6.94 -3.55 4.69
CA GLY A 181 8.17 -4.27 4.34
C GLY A 181 8.99 -4.76 5.54
N ILE A 182 8.35 -5.40 6.54
CA ILE A 182 9.04 -5.94 7.73
C ILE A 182 10.05 -7.03 7.35
N SER A 183 9.82 -7.71 6.23
CA SER A 183 10.75 -8.70 5.67
C SER A 183 12.12 -8.10 5.30
N ARG A 184 12.18 -6.83 4.89
CA ARG A 184 13.44 -6.13 4.57
C ARG A 184 14.31 -5.82 5.78
N ALA A 185 13.72 -5.61 6.96
CA ALA A 185 14.47 -5.34 8.19
C ALA A 185 15.52 -6.41 8.55
N ILE A 186 15.33 -7.64 8.06
CA ILE A 186 16.18 -8.79 8.37
C ILE A 186 17.25 -8.98 7.28
N GLU A 187 16.98 -8.56 6.05
CA GLU A 187 17.97 -8.58 4.95
C GLU A 187 19.04 -7.50 5.16
N GLU A 188 18.66 -6.34 5.69
CA GLU A 188 19.58 -5.22 5.99
C GLU A 188 20.57 -5.56 7.10
N ALA A 189 20.22 -6.47 8.03
CA ALA A 189 21.11 -6.88 9.14
C ALA A 189 22.22 -7.87 8.71
N GLY A 190 22.19 -8.41 7.49
CA GLY A 190 23.09 -9.50 7.09
C GLY A 190 23.90 -9.33 5.83
N GLU A 191 23.44 -8.61 4.80
CA GLU A 191 24.17 -8.52 3.53
C GLU A 191 23.91 -7.20 2.80
N ALA A 192 24.95 -6.38 2.71
CA ALA A 192 24.96 -5.17 1.88
C ALA A 192 24.53 -5.46 0.43
N LEU A 193 24.01 -4.44 -0.25
CA LEU A 193 23.49 -4.31 -1.63
C LEU A 193 24.24 -5.06 -2.78
N THR A 194 25.14 -5.99 -2.48
CA THR A 194 25.97 -6.71 -3.44
C THR A 194 25.29 -7.92 -4.07
N LYS A 195 24.10 -8.33 -3.62
CA LYS A 195 23.33 -9.39 -4.31
C LYS A 195 22.37 -8.80 -5.33
N ALA A 196 22.48 -9.28 -6.56
CA ALA A 196 21.79 -8.92 -7.78
C ALA A 196 20.24 -9.07 -7.78
N ASN A 197 19.59 -9.10 -6.61
CA ASN A 197 18.16 -9.35 -6.45
C ASN A 197 17.33 -8.14 -6.02
N VAL A 198 17.92 -6.92 -5.96
CA VAL A 198 17.11 -5.72 -5.76
C VAL A 198 16.42 -5.41 -7.08
N VAL A 199 15.12 -5.67 -7.14
CA VAL A 199 14.29 -5.32 -8.31
C VAL A 199 14.43 -3.81 -8.56
N MET A 200 14.82 -3.43 -9.78
CA MET A 200 15.12 -2.04 -10.20
C MET A 200 14.07 -1.02 -9.74
N GLY A 201 12.80 -1.40 -9.70
CA GLY A 201 11.70 -0.52 -9.28
C GLY A 201 11.72 -0.10 -7.81
N SER A 202 12.26 -0.90 -6.90
CA SER A 202 12.28 -0.59 -5.46
C SER A 202 13.44 0.32 -5.05
N ALA A 203 14.56 0.29 -5.77
CA ALA A 203 15.72 1.13 -5.50
C ALA A 203 15.41 2.63 -5.61
N ARG A 204 14.41 3.02 -6.42
CA ARG A 204 14.01 4.42 -6.68
C ARG A 204 13.48 5.18 -5.45
N TYR A 205 13.11 4.47 -4.40
CA TYR A 205 12.48 5.06 -3.20
C TYR A 205 13.27 4.75 -1.92
N MET A 206 14.41 4.07 -2.03
CA MET A 206 15.24 3.74 -0.88
C MET A 206 15.87 4.98 -0.25
N SER A 207 15.81 5.05 1.07
CA SER A 207 16.52 6.11 1.79
C SER A 207 18.04 5.90 1.77
N PRO A 208 18.85 6.95 1.94
CA PRO A 208 20.31 6.86 2.02
C PRO A 208 20.81 5.86 3.07
N GLU A 209 20.15 5.78 4.22
CA GLU A 209 20.45 4.82 5.27
C GLU A 209 20.15 3.38 4.87
N GLN A 210 19.04 3.12 4.14
CA GLN A 210 18.75 1.80 3.58
C GLN A 210 19.80 1.38 2.56
N VAL A 211 20.17 2.30 1.66
CA VAL A 211 21.22 2.06 0.67
C VAL A 211 22.57 1.74 1.34
N SER A 212 22.87 2.40 2.46
CA SER A 212 24.14 2.24 3.20
C SER A 212 24.13 1.07 4.19
N GLY A 213 23.00 0.35 4.37
CA GLY A 213 22.85 -0.68 5.40
C GLY A 213 23.01 -0.14 6.83
N LYS A 214 22.66 1.13 7.05
CA LYS A 214 22.63 1.77 8.37
C LYS A 214 21.30 1.49 9.07
N GLU A 215 21.22 1.88 10.35
CA GLU A 215 19.99 1.78 11.12
C GLU A 215 18.86 2.59 10.45
N VAL A 216 17.71 1.95 10.26
CA VAL A 216 16.52 2.48 9.60
C VAL A 216 15.48 2.83 10.66
N ASP A 217 15.06 4.10 10.69
CA ASP A 217 13.99 4.59 11.57
C ASP A 217 12.80 5.16 10.78
N ALA A 218 11.82 5.75 11.47
CA ALA A 218 10.62 6.35 10.88
C ALA A 218 10.93 7.39 9.79
N ARG A 219 12.06 8.10 9.88
CA ARG A 219 12.49 9.13 8.93
C ARG A 219 12.92 8.57 7.58
N SER A 220 13.20 7.25 7.51
CA SER A 220 13.42 6.55 6.24
C SER A 220 12.13 6.47 5.42
N ASP A 221 10.99 6.21 6.07
CA ASP A 221 9.68 6.25 5.41
C ASP A 221 9.34 7.67 4.93
N LEU A 222 9.74 8.70 5.67
CA LEU A 222 9.52 10.11 5.27
C LEU A 222 10.32 10.47 4.02
N TYR A 223 11.54 9.94 3.88
CA TYR A 223 12.32 10.09 2.66
C TYR A 223 11.64 9.39 1.47
N SER A 224 11.22 8.15 1.65
CA SER A 224 10.51 7.38 0.63
C SER A 224 9.19 8.05 0.25
N ALA A 225 8.43 8.58 1.22
CA ALA A 225 7.22 9.36 0.98
C ALA A 225 7.54 10.64 0.18
N ALA A 226 8.63 11.34 0.48
CA ALA A 226 9.06 12.51 -0.29
C ALA A 226 9.39 12.14 -1.75
N CYS A 227 10.00 10.96 -2.01
CA CYS A 227 10.21 10.45 -3.36
C CYS A 227 8.89 10.22 -4.10
N VAL A 228 7.89 9.62 -3.43
CA VAL A 228 6.55 9.39 -3.99
C VAL A 228 5.84 10.73 -4.29
N ILE A 229 5.88 11.67 -3.35
CA ILE A 229 5.27 13.00 -3.51
C ILE A 229 5.93 13.74 -4.67
N TYR A 230 7.25 13.68 -4.75
CA TYR A 230 8.00 14.24 -5.87
C TYR A 230 7.51 13.65 -7.20
N GLU A 231 7.40 12.33 -7.30
CA GLU A 231 6.97 11.66 -8.54
C GLU A 231 5.52 12.00 -8.91
N MET A 232 4.62 12.12 -7.95
CA MET A 232 3.25 12.54 -8.21
C MET A 232 3.17 13.94 -8.85
N ILE A 233 4.05 14.85 -8.47
CA ILE A 233 4.09 16.23 -9.00
C ILE A 233 4.90 16.31 -10.31
N ALA A 234 6.10 15.73 -10.33
CA ALA A 234 7.06 15.84 -11.42
C ALA A 234 6.79 14.88 -12.58
N GLY A 235 5.99 13.79 -12.34
CA GLY A 235 5.79 12.71 -13.29
C GLY A 235 7.00 11.79 -13.46
N ARG A 236 8.02 11.97 -12.63
CA ARG A 236 9.26 11.19 -12.62
C ARG A 236 9.86 11.12 -11.24
N SER A 237 10.62 10.06 -10.96
CA SER A 237 11.41 9.91 -9.73
C SER A 237 12.41 11.06 -9.56
N PRO A 238 12.78 11.47 -8.32
CA PRO A 238 13.80 12.48 -8.06
C PRO A 238 15.17 12.10 -8.63
N PHE A 239 15.46 10.81 -8.71
CA PHE A 239 16.68 10.27 -9.29
C PHE A 239 16.35 9.19 -10.31
N ASP A 240 17.13 9.14 -11.39
CA ASP A 240 17.07 8.12 -12.42
C ASP A 240 18.48 7.72 -12.85
N ALA A 241 18.69 6.44 -13.15
CA ALA A 241 19.98 5.90 -13.57
C ALA A 241 19.78 4.59 -14.34
N GLU A 242 20.75 4.24 -15.18
CA GLU A 242 20.74 3.00 -15.98
C GLU A 242 20.99 1.74 -15.13
N SER A 243 21.65 1.90 -13.96
CA SER A 243 21.92 0.80 -13.06
C SER A 243 21.42 1.06 -11.64
N ASN A 244 21.12 0.00 -10.89
CA ASN A 244 20.75 0.09 -9.47
C ASN A 244 21.90 0.67 -8.62
N VAL A 245 23.16 0.43 -9.01
CA VAL A 245 24.34 0.93 -8.29
C VAL A 245 24.43 2.45 -8.46
N ASP A 246 24.29 2.96 -9.67
CA ASP A 246 24.32 4.39 -9.93
C ASP A 246 23.13 5.10 -9.29
N LEU A 247 21.95 4.48 -9.33
CA LEU A 247 20.76 4.99 -8.65
C LEU A 247 20.97 5.08 -7.12
N ALA A 248 21.55 4.04 -6.54
CA ALA A 248 21.93 4.02 -5.14
C ALA A 248 22.93 5.13 -4.81
N ALA A 249 23.96 5.33 -5.63
CA ALA A 249 24.92 6.43 -5.47
C ALA A 249 24.23 7.81 -5.49
N LYS A 250 23.24 8.01 -6.38
CA LYS A 250 22.47 9.26 -6.40
C LYS A 250 21.64 9.47 -5.14
N HIS A 251 21.05 8.41 -4.59
CA HIS A 251 20.35 8.51 -3.30
C HIS A 251 21.29 8.89 -2.17
N LEU A 252 22.57 8.51 -2.22
CA LEU A 252 23.55 8.85 -1.20
C LEU A 252 24.07 10.29 -1.30
N SER A 253 24.29 10.82 -2.50
CA SER A 253 25.08 12.05 -2.69
C SER A 253 24.37 13.15 -3.49
N ASP A 254 23.53 12.82 -4.47
CA ASP A 254 23.04 13.82 -5.40
C ASP A 254 21.91 14.67 -4.77
N ILE A 255 21.89 15.95 -5.14
CA ILE A 255 20.80 16.86 -4.76
C ILE A 255 19.76 16.81 -5.89
N PRO A 256 18.49 16.48 -5.61
CA PRO A 256 17.47 16.44 -6.63
C PRO A 256 17.09 17.85 -7.09
N GLU A 257 16.75 18.01 -8.36
CA GLU A 257 16.19 19.25 -8.86
C GLU A 257 14.75 19.45 -8.31
N PRO A 258 14.26 20.70 -8.24
CA PRO A 258 12.88 20.96 -7.80
C PRO A 258 11.85 20.28 -8.71
N PRO A 259 10.80 19.64 -8.15
CA PRO A 259 9.77 18.95 -8.94
C PRO A 259 9.01 19.89 -9.88
N SER A 260 8.84 21.17 -9.53
CA SER A 260 8.20 22.19 -10.39
C SER A 260 8.89 22.37 -11.73
N LYS A 261 10.18 22.02 -11.85
CA LYS A 261 10.93 22.09 -13.10
C LYS A 261 10.42 21.13 -14.18
N PHE A 262 9.79 20.04 -13.78
CA PHE A 262 9.42 18.92 -14.65
C PHE A 262 7.92 18.82 -14.94
N THR A 263 7.11 19.61 -14.27
CA THR A 263 5.65 19.62 -14.47
C THR A 263 5.22 20.90 -15.22
N PRO A 264 4.25 20.78 -16.15
CA PRO A 264 3.62 21.96 -16.74
C PRO A 264 2.56 22.60 -15.83
N LEU A 265 2.28 21.98 -14.65
CA LEU A 265 1.27 22.47 -13.73
C LEU A 265 1.80 23.63 -12.90
N GLU A 266 0.89 24.51 -12.47
CA GLU A 266 1.21 25.53 -11.49
C GLU A 266 1.39 24.87 -10.12
N VAL A 267 2.62 25.00 -9.58
CA VAL A 267 3.01 24.43 -8.29
C VAL A 267 2.97 25.54 -7.24
N PRO A 268 2.32 25.33 -6.08
CA PRO A 268 2.28 26.33 -5.01
C PRO A 268 3.69 26.76 -4.57
N ALA A 269 3.84 28.07 -4.34
CA ALA A 269 5.11 28.62 -3.87
C ALA A 269 5.53 27.96 -2.55
N GLY A 270 6.77 27.47 -2.48
CA GLY A 270 7.31 26.78 -1.32
C GLY A 270 7.15 25.26 -1.35
N LEU A 271 6.31 24.66 -2.20
CA LEU A 271 6.12 23.21 -2.26
C LEU A 271 7.42 22.47 -2.59
N ASP A 272 8.21 23.02 -3.53
CA ASP A 272 9.53 22.48 -3.84
C ASP A 272 10.42 22.37 -2.59
N ALA A 273 10.48 23.44 -1.79
CA ALA A 273 11.30 23.45 -0.57
C ALA A 273 10.83 22.42 0.44
N VAL A 274 9.53 22.22 0.57
CA VAL A 274 8.94 21.21 1.47
C VAL A 274 9.34 19.81 1.03
N ILE A 275 9.19 19.49 -0.27
CA ILE A 275 9.54 18.17 -0.80
C ILE A 275 11.05 17.93 -0.70
N LEU A 276 11.88 18.92 -1.07
CA LEU A 276 13.34 18.81 -1.02
C LEU A 276 13.87 18.64 0.40
N LYS A 277 13.25 19.27 1.41
CA LYS A 277 13.57 19.00 2.82
C LYS A 277 13.32 17.53 3.17
N GLY A 278 12.23 16.92 2.71
CA GLY A 278 11.97 15.49 2.91
C GLY A 278 13.03 14.58 2.26
N LEU A 279 13.68 15.06 1.17
CA LEU A 279 14.74 14.37 0.43
C LEU A 279 16.16 14.66 0.95
N ALA A 280 16.33 15.34 2.08
CA ALA A 280 17.63 15.58 2.69
C ALA A 280 18.35 14.25 2.97
N LYS A 281 19.68 14.22 2.73
CA LYS A 281 20.46 12.98 2.87
C LYS A 281 20.64 12.59 4.33
N ASN A 282 20.92 13.58 5.19
CA ASN A 282 20.98 13.39 6.63
C ASN A 282 19.56 13.32 7.22
N PRO A 283 19.17 12.21 7.92
CA PRO A 283 17.85 12.11 8.57
C PRO A 283 17.55 13.27 9.53
N ASP A 284 18.54 13.85 10.19
CA ASP A 284 18.37 14.96 11.15
C ASP A 284 17.95 16.28 10.46
N GLU A 285 18.20 16.41 9.15
CA GLU A 285 17.81 17.58 8.34
C GLU A 285 16.40 17.43 7.73
N ARG A 286 15.79 16.23 7.81
CA ARG A 286 14.43 15.95 7.35
C ARG A 286 13.40 16.40 8.38
N TYR A 287 12.13 16.14 8.07
CA TYR A 287 11.05 16.17 9.05
C TYR A 287 11.27 15.07 10.09
N GLN A 288 11.00 15.35 11.36
CA GLN A 288 11.21 14.40 12.43
C GLN A 288 9.99 13.53 12.71
N SER A 289 8.82 13.88 12.13
CA SER A 289 7.61 13.07 12.14
C SER A 289 6.81 13.25 10.86
N ALA A 290 5.94 12.28 10.55
CA ALA A 290 5.04 12.39 9.42
C ALA A 290 4.02 13.51 9.61
N ALA A 291 3.63 13.80 10.86
CA ALA A 291 2.77 14.93 11.20
C ALA A 291 3.44 16.28 10.88
N GLU A 292 4.72 16.47 11.22
CA GLU A 292 5.49 17.67 10.86
C GLU A 292 5.54 17.86 9.34
N PHE A 293 5.76 16.78 8.60
CA PHE A 293 5.80 16.82 7.14
C PHE A 293 4.43 17.17 6.53
N ALA A 294 3.35 16.54 7.02
CA ALA A 294 1.99 16.83 6.58
C ALA A 294 1.63 18.31 6.86
N GLN A 295 1.97 18.83 8.03
CA GLN A 295 1.74 20.23 8.38
C GLN A 295 2.48 21.19 7.46
N ALA A 296 3.73 20.87 7.09
CA ALA A 296 4.49 21.67 6.16
C ALA A 296 3.85 21.70 4.76
N LEU A 297 3.31 20.56 4.26
CA LEU A 297 2.58 20.51 3.00
C LEU A 297 1.31 21.37 3.04
N VAL A 298 0.51 21.24 4.10
CA VAL A 298 -0.74 22.00 4.24
C VAL A 298 -0.48 23.50 4.33
N SER A 299 0.55 23.94 5.06
CA SER A 299 0.88 25.36 5.23
C SER A 299 1.23 26.07 3.92
N VAL A 300 1.75 25.35 2.94
CA VAL A 300 2.09 25.88 1.61
C VAL A 300 0.85 26.00 0.72
N VAL A 301 -0.14 25.10 0.91
CA VAL A 301 -1.35 25.03 0.08
C VAL A 301 -2.46 25.92 0.61
N ARG A 302 -2.55 26.08 1.93
CA ARG A 302 -3.57 26.83 2.65
C ARG A 302 -2.92 27.82 3.63
N PRO A 303 -2.27 28.88 3.12
CA PRO A 303 -1.63 29.84 4.00
C PRO A 303 -2.70 30.51 4.89
N GLY A 304 -2.66 30.23 6.20
CA GLY A 304 -3.57 30.81 7.19
C GLY A 304 -4.58 29.84 7.84
N GLU A 305 -4.67 28.58 7.41
CA GLU A 305 -5.41 27.55 8.13
C GLU A 305 -4.46 26.81 9.11
N GLU A 306 -4.63 27.05 10.41
CA GLU A 306 -3.99 26.19 11.43
C GLU A 306 -4.65 24.80 11.36
N THR A 307 -3.91 23.80 10.94
CA THR A 307 -4.36 22.41 10.97
C THR A 307 -4.39 21.96 12.42
N VAL A 308 -5.59 21.79 12.97
CA VAL A 308 -5.78 21.01 14.19
C VAL A 308 -5.49 19.56 13.84
N VAL A 309 -4.26 19.14 14.06
CA VAL A 309 -3.92 17.70 14.04
C VAL A 309 -4.67 17.10 15.22
N GLN A 310 -5.80 16.47 14.96
CA GLN A 310 -6.47 15.64 15.97
C GLN A 310 -5.51 14.50 16.28
N ASP A 311 -4.92 14.60 17.47
CA ASP A 311 -4.17 13.52 18.10
C ASP A 311 -5.13 12.32 18.24
N ALA A 312 -5.03 11.35 17.33
CA ALA A 312 -5.87 10.15 17.29
C ALA A 312 -5.53 9.18 18.45
N ALA A 313 -4.93 9.68 19.51
CA ALA A 313 -4.64 8.98 20.75
C ALA A 313 -5.60 9.38 21.86
N MET A 314 -6.91 9.44 21.58
CA MET A 314 -7.92 9.47 22.66
C MET A 314 -8.92 8.34 22.48
N THR A 315 -8.63 7.28 23.20
CA THR A 315 -9.50 6.28 23.77
C THR A 315 -10.95 6.77 23.90
N THR A 316 -11.84 6.32 23.03
CA THR A 316 -13.26 6.33 23.33
C THR A 316 -13.54 5.21 24.32
N ALA A 317 -13.45 5.53 25.61
CA ALA A 317 -14.08 4.75 26.65
C ALA A 317 -15.60 4.82 26.41
N PHE A 318 -16.17 3.71 25.96
CA PHE A 318 -17.61 3.52 25.88
C PHE A 318 -18.17 3.46 27.30
N VAL A 319 -18.77 4.56 27.76
CA VAL A 319 -19.60 4.58 28.97
C VAL A 319 -21.03 4.31 28.53
N PRO A 320 -21.65 3.20 28.92
CA PRO A 320 -23.08 2.99 28.66
C PRO A 320 -23.88 3.90 29.57
N SER A 321 -24.47 4.95 29.03
CA SER A 321 -25.47 5.76 29.75
C SER A 321 -26.82 5.04 29.68
N ALA A 322 -27.19 4.40 30.77
CA ALA A 322 -28.54 3.93 30.97
C ALA A 322 -29.46 5.12 31.21
N THR A 323 -30.34 5.39 30.26
CA THR A 323 -31.51 6.25 30.53
C THR A 323 -32.74 5.54 29.99
N THR A 324 -33.55 5.06 30.91
CA THR A 324 -34.91 4.59 30.68
C THR A 324 -35.82 5.78 30.34
N ALA A 325 -36.51 5.71 29.18
CA ALA A 325 -37.73 6.49 28.94
C ALA A 325 -38.63 5.74 27.93
N SER A 326 -39.74 5.37 28.45
CA SER A 326 -41.07 4.97 27.97
C SER A 326 -41.45 5.13 26.47
N LEU A 327 -41.95 4.01 25.94
CA LEU A 327 -43.09 3.75 25.05
C LEU A 327 -43.83 4.93 24.39
N GLY A 328 -43.89 4.90 23.08
CA GLY A 328 -44.86 5.58 22.22
C GLY A 328 -45.02 4.76 20.94
N GLU A 329 -46.20 4.20 20.77
CA GLU A 329 -46.68 3.47 19.61
C GLU A 329 -46.74 4.36 18.38
N ASP A 330 -46.28 3.89 17.20
CA ASP A 330 -46.92 3.97 15.90
C ASP A 330 -45.93 3.60 14.80
N TYR A 331 -46.04 2.37 14.31
CA TYR A 331 -45.31 1.93 13.13
C TYR A 331 -46.29 1.40 12.11
N ALA A 332 -46.53 2.15 11.02
CA ALA A 332 -47.16 1.66 9.84
C ALA A 332 -46.13 1.21 8.80
N PRO A 333 -46.29 0.07 8.13
CA PRO A 333 -45.33 -0.42 7.15
C PRO A 333 -45.56 0.18 5.77
N TYR A 334 -44.52 0.77 5.19
CA TYR A 334 -44.52 1.14 3.76
C TYR A 334 -44.03 -0.07 2.93
N THR A 335 -44.97 -0.63 2.16
CA THR A 335 -44.67 -1.51 1.04
C THR A 335 -44.31 -0.68 -0.17
N THR A 336 -43.13 -0.86 -0.75
CA THR A 336 -42.77 -0.32 -2.06
C THR A 336 -42.56 -1.47 -3.04
N SER A 337 -43.40 -1.49 -4.06
CA SER A 337 -43.37 -2.39 -5.21
C SER A 337 -42.14 -2.15 -6.09
N ILE A 338 -41.42 -3.23 -6.40
CA ILE A 338 -40.30 -3.26 -7.35
C ILE A 338 -40.93 -3.44 -8.76
N THR A 339 -40.67 -2.50 -9.63
CA THR A 339 -40.91 -2.62 -11.07
C THR A 339 -39.59 -3.09 -11.73
N GLU A 340 -39.66 -4.24 -12.39
CA GLU A 340 -38.58 -4.76 -13.24
C GLU A 340 -38.35 -3.83 -14.44
N ALA A 341 -37.11 -3.44 -14.68
CA ALA A 341 -36.64 -2.89 -15.93
C ALA A 341 -35.50 -3.77 -16.46
N SER A 342 -35.75 -4.34 -17.63
CA SER A 342 -34.84 -5.14 -18.43
C SER A 342 -33.57 -4.37 -18.80
N VAL A 343 -32.40 -4.99 -18.58
CA VAL A 343 -31.09 -4.48 -19.04
C VAL A 343 -30.61 -5.39 -20.16
N GLU A 344 -30.43 -4.78 -21.32
CA GLU A 344 -29.75 -5.37 -22.48
C GLU A 344 -28.23 -5.45 -22.25
N ASP A 345 -27.70 -6.51 -22.80
CA ASP A 345 -26.34 -7.00 -22.87
C ASP A 345 -25.35 -5.97 -23.46
N GLY A 346 -24.21 -5.81 -22.82
CA GLY A 346 -23.10 -5.01 -23.34
C GLY A 346 -21.79 -5.31 -22.58
N GLY A 347 -21.14 -6.42 -22.97
CA GLY A 347 -19.88 -6.84 -22.40
C GLY A 347 -18.73 -5.86 -22.64
N LEU A 348 -17.94 -5.63 -21.62
CA LEU A 348 -16.58 -5.10 -21.70
C LEU A 348 -15.64 -5.98 -20.88
N ASN A 349 -15.01 -6.92 -21.58
CA ASN A 349 -13.83 -7.63 -21.12
C ASN A 349 -12.65 -6.67 -21.11
N GLY A 350 -12.19 -6.29 -19.92
CA GLY A 350 -10.91 -5.64 -19.71
C GLY A 350 -9.90 -6.64 -19.13
N PHE A 351 -9.14 -7.29 -19.98
CA PHE A 351 -7.98 -8.09 -19.61
C PHE A 351 -6.88 -7.18 -19.08
N PHE A 352 -6.37 -7.47 -17.90
CA PHE A 352 -5.12 -6.90 -17.37
C PHE A 352 -3.99 -7.91 -17.57
N GLU A 353 -3.26 -7.75 -18.65
CA GLU A 353 -1.95 -8.36 -18.82
C GLU A 353 -0.90 -7.47 -18.16
N TYR A 354 -0.15 -8.03 -17.22
CA TYR A 354 1.13 -7.50 -16.78
C TYR A 354 2.16 -7.94 -17.83
N GLU A 355 2.42 -7.12 -18.84
CA GLU A 355 3.58 -7.27 -19.69
C GLU A 355 4.82 -6.84 -18.90
N ASP A 356 5.73 -7.79 -18.69
CA ASP A 356 7.12 -7.50 -18.41
C ASP A 356 7.69 -6.87 -19.71
N ASP A 357 7.92 -5.56 -19.69
CA ASP A 357 8.69 -4.89 -20.74
C ASP A 357 10.17 -5.30 -20.64
N GLU A 358 10.48 -6.50 -21.11
CA GLU A 358 11.76 -6.84 -21.70
C GLU A 358 11.60 -6.76 -23.21
N GLU A 359 12.50 -6.01 -23.83
CA GLU A 359 12.71 -5.80 -25.27
C GLU A 359 12.01 -4.55 -25.86
N LEU A 360 12.84 -3.51 -25.96
CA LEU A 360 12.97 -2.67 -27.17
C LEU A 360 14.15 -1.69 -27.01
N TYR A 361 15.35 -2.16 -27.30
CA TYR A 361 16.42 -1.33 -27.91
C TYR A 361 17.34 -2.28 -28.73
N ASP A 362 17.10 -2.27 -30.03
CA ASP A 362 18.14 -2.35 -31.04
C ASP A 362 18.51 -0.93 -31.51
#